data_4a91931dd9b271dddd8bb3544750f865
#
_entry.id   4a91931dd9b271dddd8bb3544750f865
#
_cell.length_a   1.000
_cell.length_b   1.000
_cell.length_c   1.000
_cell.angle_alpha   90.00
_cell.angle_beta   90.00
_cell.angle_gamma   90.00
#
_symmetry.space_group_name_H-M   'P 1'
#
loop_
_entity.id
_entity.type
_entity.pdbx_description
1 polymer ?
#
loop_
_entity_poly.entity_id
_entity_poly.type
_entity_poly.pdbx_seq_one_letter_code
_entity_poly.pdbx_strand_id
1 'polypeptide(L)'
;MSSQRQLPAASGTVEIVLLDGGGFRTTEDWRLHEGGHSRPFFLYDWCFFIQHKASGRKILWDLGISKDRSLYTPSVLANQWVGANPVGPRIPLTEQLKAIGHDPAEIDTVIFSHAHWDHCRPLRSEFPNASALFGPGTIPYCRPGHIQNLEPTMASQWDSRFFSDDENVRTESCSELDGHWAPWGPFDAAMDYFGDCSFWIIQAPGHMPGNLAACVRHPSGEHILLGSDCCHSRAIFDGRSQIAVSGPDSTKLCLHLDLDAALETIEKLREAVNSYGMHLALAHDPEFIREVY
;
A
#
# COMPACT_ATOMS: atom_id res chain seq x y z
N MET A 1 -15.18 21.68 21.62
CA MET A 1 -15.16 21.06 20.29
C MET A 1 -14.18 21.85 19.46
N SER A 2 -13.02 21.31 19.14
CA SER A 2 -12.06 21.95 18.21
C SER A 2 -12.74 22.01 16.84
N SER A 3 -12.74 23.17 16.19
CA SER A 3 -13.24 23.27 14.82
C SER A 3 -12.32 22.44 13.92
N GLN A 4 -12.88 21.53 13.13
CA GLN A 4 -12.11 20.80 12.11
C GLN A 4 -11.42 21.79 11.17
N ARG A 5 -10.16 21.53 10.85
CA ARG A 5 -9.43 22.29 9.83
C ARG A 5 -10.02 21.99 8.45
N GLN A 6 -10.07 22.98 7.59
CA GLN A 6 -10.62 22.83 6.26
C GLN A 6 -9.54 22.47 5.25
N LEU A 7 -9.83 21.47 4.41
CA LEU A 7 -9.07 21.16 3.21
C LEU A 7 -9.45 22.12 2.08
N PRO A 8 -8.61 22.24 1.04
CA PRO A 8 -8.99 22.96 -0.17
C PRO A 8 -10.34 22.47 -0.72
N ALA A 9 -11.13 23.40 -1.26
CA ALA A 9 -12.41 23.03 -1.87
C ALA A 9 -12.20 22.11 -3.06
N ALA A 10 -12.84 20.94 -3.03
CA ALA A 10 -12.80 19.96 -4.10
C ALA A 10 -13.97 20.15 -5.05
N SER A 11 -13.72 20.04 -6.35
CA SER A 11 -14.74 20.05 -7.40
C SER A 11 -15.18 18.65 -7.84
N GLY A 12 -14.37 17.62 -7.51
CA GLY A 12 -14.60 16.23 -7.87
C GLY A 12 -14.82 15.29 -6.70
N THR A 13 -15.23 14.08 -7.02
CA THR A 13 -15.31 12.94 -6.11
C THR A 13 -14.94 11.67 -6.86
N VAL A 14 -14.51 10.64 -6.12
CA VAL A 14 -14.29 9.28 -6.66
C VAL A 14 -15.12 8.28 -5.90
N GLU A 15 -15.59 7.26 -6.60
CA GLU A 15 -16.11 6.06 -5.95
C GLU A 15 -14.94 5.19 -5.50
N ILE A 16 -15.07 4.61 -4.32
CA ILE A 16 -14.08 3.69 -3.77
C ILE A 16 -14.79 2.44 -3.26
N VAL A 17 -14.22 1.28 -3.56
CA VAL A 17 -14.71 -0.02 -3.09
C VAL A 17 -13.55 -0.78 -2.47
N LEU A 18 -13.77 -1.26 -1.24
CA LEU A 18 -12.84 -2.16 -0.57
C LEU A 18 -12.86 -3.54 -1.24
N LEU A 19 -11.68 -4.09 -1.51
CA LEU A 19 -11.49 -5.43 -2.05
C LEU A 19 -10.68 -6.29 -1.06
N ASP A 20 -11.05 -7.58 -0.97
CA ASP A 20 -10.29 -8.58 -0.22
C ASP A 20 -9.02 -8.93 -1.01
N GLY A 21 -7.88 -8.45 -0.57
CA GLY A 21 -6.56 -8.77 -1.11
C GLY A 21 -5.91 -10.00 -0.44
N GLY A 22 -6.62 -10.68 0.47
CA GLY A 22 -6.08 -11.80 1.24
C GLY A 22 -5.43 -11.36 2.53
N GLY A 23 -4.34 -12.02 2.88
CA GLY A 23 -3.59 -11.72 4.08
C GLY A 23 -2.64 -12.85 4.48
N PHE A 24 -1.92 -12.66 5.54
CA PHE A 24 -0.97 -13.65 6.04
C PHE A 24 -0.90 -13.66 7.57
N ARG A 25 -0.32 -14.73 8.10
CA ARG A 25 -0.09 -14.84 9.54
C ARG A 25 1.34 -14.49 9.85
N THR A 26 1.54 -13.55 10.76
CA THR A 26 2.81 -13.52 11.48
C THR A 26 2.70 -14.48 12.66
N THR A 27 3.75 -15.24 12.89
CA THR A 27 3.83 -16.13 14.06
C THR A 27 4.11 -15.33 15.33
N GLU A 28 4.41 -14.04 15.23
CA GLU A 28 5.11 -13.32 16.28
C GLU A 28 4.70 -11.84 16.32
N ASP A 29 3.76 -11.55 17.19
CA ASP A 29 3.32 -10.20 17.53
C ASP A 29 4.48 -9.24 17.90
N TRP A 30 5.56 -9.78 18.47
CA TRP A 30 6.75 -9.01 18.83
C TRP A 30 7.47 -8.35 17.63
N ARG A 31 7.22 -8.78 16.39
CA ARG A 31 7.77 -8.12 15.20
C ARG A 31 7.09 -6.79 14.91
N LEU A 32 5.83 -6.66 15.33
CA LEU A 32 5.04 -5.46 15.09
C LEU A 32 5.01 -4.54 16.30
N HIS A 33 4.87 -5.15 17.50
CA HIS A 33 4.60 -4.43 18.73
C HIS A 33 5.75 -4.60 19.74
N GLU A 34 6.23 -3.50 20.30
CA GLU A 34 7.17 -3.56 21.41
C GLU A 34 6.54 -4.32 22.59
N GLY A 35 7.30 -5.28 23.15
CA GLY A 35 6.80 -6.14 24.23
C GLY A 35 5.71 -7.13 23.80
N GLY A 36 5.51 -7.31 22.49
CA GLY A 36 4.58 -8.28 21.94
C GLY A 36 4.95 -9.72 22.35
N HIS A 37 3.94 -10.57 22.34
CA HIS A 37 4.07 -12.00 22.66
C HIS A 37 4.08 -12.83 21.37
N SER A 38 4.60 -14.06 21.43
CA SER A 38 4.54 -15.03 20.33
C SER A 38 3.09 -15.53 20.10
N ARG A 39 2.18 -14.63 19.79
CA ARG A 39 0.80 -14.94 19.39
C ARG A 39 0.67 -14.80 17.88
N PRO A 40 0.00 -15.75 17.22
CA PRO A 40 -0.34 -15.59 15.81
C PRO A 40 -1.20 -14.35 15.62
N PHE A 41 -0.77 -13.51 14.72
CA PHE A 41 -1.49 -12.29 14.32
C PHE A 41 -1.80 -12.39 12.83
N PHE A 42 -3.03 -12.10 12.42
CA PHE A 42 -3.41 -12.11 11.01
C PHE A 42 -3.36 -10.69 10.48
N LEU A 43 -2.53 -10.48 9.47
CA LEU A 43 -2.41 -9.25 8.72
C LEU A 43 -3.28 -9.38 7.47
N TYR A 44 -4.28 -8.52 7.35
CA TYR A 44 -5.09 -8.40 6.13
C TYR A 44 -4.33 -7.58 5.09
N ASP A 45 -4.63 -7.79 3.81
CA ASP A 45 -4.09 -7.00 2.72
C ASP A 45 -5.27 -6.37 1.96
N TRP A 46 -5.71 -5.22 2.45
CA TRP A 46 -6.80 -4.50 1.83
C TRP A 46 -6.35 -3.82 0.55
N CYS A 47 -7.09 -4.06 -0.52
CA CYS A 47 -6.95 -3.38 -1.80
C CYS A 47 -8.17 -2.50 -2.05
N PHE A 48 -8.03 -1.50 -2.91
CA PHE A 48 -9.16 -0.62 -3.21
C PHE A 48 -9.32 -0.43 -4.71
N PHE A 49 -10.56 -0.57 -5.18
CA PHE A 49 -10.95 -0.11 -6.50
C PHE A 49 -11.40 1.35 -6.39
N ILE A 50 -10.87 2.21 -7.25
CA ILE A 50 -11.13 3.65 -7.27
C ILE A 50 -11.60 4.00 -8.68
N GLN A 51 -12.78 4.63 -8.78
CA GLN A 51 -13.33 5.10 -10.04
C GLN A 51 -13.55 6.61 -10.01
N HIS A 52 -12.90 7.31 -10.92
CA HIS A 52 -13.14 8.73 -11.19
C HIS A 52 -14.12 8.86 -12.35
N LYS A 53 -15.40 9.06 -12.05
CA LYS A 53 -16.48 9.07 -13.07
C LYS A 53 -16.31 10.17 -14.12
N ALA A 54 -15.77 11.32 -13.73
CA ALA A 54 -15.62 12.44 -14.65
C ALA A 54 -14.64 12.16 -15.80
N SER A 55 -13.55 11.43 -15.53
CA SER A 55 -12.57 11.03 -16.56
C SER A 55 -12.76 9.60 -17.08
N GLY A 56 -13.60 8.79 -16.41
CA GLY A 56 -13.76 7.37 -16.71
C GLY A 56 -12.62 6.47 -16.20
N ARG A 57 -11.60 7.04 -15.54
CA ARG A 57 -10.42 6.29 -15.05
C ARG A 57 -10.80 5.28 -13.96
N LYS A 58 -10.21 4.09 -14.07
CA LYS A 58 -10.40 2.97 -13.15
C LYS A 58 -9.05 2.51 -12.64
N ILE A 59 -8.83 2.66 -11.34
CA ILE A 59 -7.56 2.46 -10.67
C ILE A 59 -7.71 1.38 -9.61
N LEU A 60 -6.70 0.53 -9.46
CA LEU A 60 -6.51 -0.28 -8.26
C LEU A 60 -5.42 0.33 -7.38
N TRP A 61 -5.66 0.37 -6.10
CA TRP A 61 -4.68 0.66 -5.07
C TRP A 61 -4.29 -0.65 -4.41
N ASP A 62 -3.03 -1.07 -4.64
CA ASP A 62 -2.46 -2.37 -4.28
C ASP A 62 -3.20 -3.59 -4.89
N LEU A 63 -2.56 -4.74 -4.86
CA LEU A 63 -3.12 -5.99 -5.40
C LEU A 63 -3.21 -7.12 -4.37
N GLY A 64 -2.62 -6.94 -3.17
CA GLY A 64 -2.62 -7.99 -2.16
C GLY A 64 -1.91 -9.26 -2.60
N ILE A 65 -2.30 -10.37 -2.00
CA ILE A 65 -1.70 -11.69 -2.21
C ILE A 65 -2.47 -12.48 -3.25
N SER A 66 -1.75 -13.12 -4.18
CA SER A 66 -2.30 -14.12 -5.09
C SER A 66 -2.03 -15.54 -4.60
N LYS A 67 -2.95 -16.47 -4.91
CA LYS A 67 -2.71 -17.91 -4.73
C LYS A 67 -1.73 -18.47 -5.77
N ASP A 68 -1.52 -17.77 -6.87
CA ASP A 68 -0.56 -18.16 -7.91
C ASP A 68 0.86 -17.81 -7.48
N ARG A 69 1.60 -18.83 -7.05
CA ARG A 69 2.98 -18.69 -6.59
C ARG A 69 3.96 -18.27 -7.69
N SER A 70 3.61 -18.43 -8.96
CA SER A 70 4.45 -18.01 -10.09
C SER A 70 4.57 -16.49 -10.21
N LEU A 71 3.70 -15.75 -9.53
CA LEU A 71 3.73 -14.29 -9.46
C LEU A 71 4.79 -13.74 -8.47
N TYR A 72 5.45 -14.60 -7.72
CA TYR A 72 6.41 -14.19 -6.69
C TYR A 72 7.83 -14.62 -7.02
N THR A 73 8.80 -13.85 -6.54
CA THR A 73 10.22 -14.16 -6.73
C THR A 73 10.64 -15.37 -5.92
N PRO A 74 11.69 -16.10 -6.32
CA PRO A 74 12.24 -17.21 -5.52
C PRO A 74 12.59 -16.78 -4.09
N SER A 75 13.12 -15.57 -3.91
CA SER A 75 13.45 -15.02 -2.60
C SER A 75 12.22 -14.85 -1.71
N VAL A 76 11.14 -14.30 -2.24
CA VAL A 76 9.86 -14.17 -1.51
C VAL A 76 9.33 -15.53 -1.10
N LEU A 77 9.33 -16.51 -2.02
CA LEU A 77 8.84 -17.87 -1.75
C LEU A 77 9.66 -18.60 -0.69
N ALA A 78 10.99 -18.41 -0.67
CA ALA A 78 11.88 -19.09 0.26
C ALA A 78 11.91 -18.43 1.65
N ASN A 79 11.90 -17.10 1.71
CA ASN A 79 12.20 -16.37 2.94
C ASN A 79 10.95 -15.76 3.64
N GLN A 80 9.93 -15.40 2.87
CA GLN A 80 8.76 -14.73 3.41
C GLN A 80 7.54 -15.64 3.40
N TRP A 81 7.25 -16.29 2.29
CA TRP A 81 6.07 -17.14 2.11
C TRP A 81 6.00 -18.29 3.14
N VAL A 82 7.12 -18.97 3.39
CA VAL A 82 7.16 -20.11 4.31
C VAL A 82 6.84 -19.68 5.76
N GLY A 83 7.33 -18.52 6.17
CA GLY A 83 7.10 -17.99 7.53
C GLY A 83 5.73 -17.33 7.71
N ALA A 84 5.23 -16.69 6.66
CA ALA A 84 4.01 -15.89 6.71
C ALA A 84 2.73 -16.71 6.52
N ASN A 85 2.81 -17.92 5.93
CA ASN A 85 1.63 -18.74 5.65
C ASN A 85 0.52 -17.95 4.92
N PRO A 86 0.79 -17.33 3.77
CA PRO A 86 -0.12 -16.41 3.13
C PRO A 86 -1.39 -17.12 2.64
N VAL A 87 -2.49 -16.40 2.77
CA VAL A 87 -3.81 -16.81 2.31
C VAL A 87 -4.29 -15.80 1.31
N GLY A 88 -4.36 -16.17 0.05
CA GLY A 88 -4.95 -15.30 -0.98
C GLY A 88 -6.43 -15.02 -0.70
N PRO A 89 -7.01 -14.05 -1.38
CA PRO A 89 -8.42 -13.69 -1.21
C PRO A 89 -9.34 -14.88 -1.44
N ARG A 90 -10.50 -14.87 -0.80
CA ARG A 90 -11.53 -15.91 -0.99
C ARG A 90 -11.98 -15.96 -2.44
N ILE A 91 -12.20 -14.79 -3.01
CA ILE A 91 -12.58 -14.55 -4.41
C ILE A 91 -11.45 -13.75 -5.05
N PRO A 92 -10.88 -14.17 -6.19
CA PRO A 92 -9.84 -13.41 -6.89
C PRO A 92 -10.28 -11.96 -7.15
N LEU A 93 -9.34 -11.00 -7.14
CA LEU A 93 -9.65 -9.58 -7.39
C LEU A 93 -10.41 -9.37 -8.69
N THR A 94 -10.06 -10.12 -9.74
CA THR A 94 -10.75 -10.08 -11.03
C THR A 94 -12.23 -10.45 -10.93
N GLU A 95 -12.56 -11.41 -10.10
CA GLU A 95 -13.95 -11.82 -9.89
C GLU A 95 -14.70 -10.88 -8.94
N GLN A 96 -14.02 -10.30 -7.98
CA GLN A 96 -14.59 -9.25 -7.14
C GLN A 96 -14.96 -8.02 -7.99
N LEU A 97 -14.10 -7.60 -8.94
CA LEU A 97 -14.39 -6.51 -9.86
C LEU A 97 -15.61 -6.83 -10.74
N LYS A 98 -15.68 -8.04 -11.31
CA LYS A 98 -16.85 -8.47 -12.08
C LYS A 98 -18.14 -8.46 -11.26
N ALA A 99 -18.06 -8.86 -9.99
CA ALA A 99 -19.23 -8.86 -9.10
C ALA A 99 -19.79 -7.45 -8.84
N ILE A 100 -18.95 -6.42 -8.92
CA ILE A 100 -19.36 -5.01 -8.83
C ILE A 100 -19.58 -4.36 -10.21
N GLY A 101 -19.58 -5.14 -11.30
CA GLY A 101 -19.92 -4.68 -12.64
C GLY A 101 -18.78 -4.12 -13.47
N HIS A 102 -17.52 -4.45 -13.13
CA HIS A 102 -16.32 -3.98 -13.84
C HIS A 102 -15.55 -5.15 -14.47
N ASP A 103 -15.12 -4.99 -15.73
CA ASP A 103 -14.19 -5.91 -16.36
C ASP A 103 -12.76 -5.61 -15.90
N PRO A 104 -11.97 -6.60 -15.45
CA PRO A 104 -10.55 -6.41 -15.15
C PRO A 104 -9.74 -5.75 -16.26
N ALA A 105 -10.11 -5.97 -17.54
CA ALA A 105 -9.47 -5.31 -18.67
C ALA A 105 -9.75 -3.80 -18.78
N GLU A 106 -10.70 -3.27 -18.02
CA GLU A 106 -11.01 -1.85 -17.95
C GLU A 106 -10.13 -1.10 -16.92
N ILE A 107 -9.37 -1.83 -16.09
CA ILE A 107 -8.41 -1.22 -15.19
C ILE A 107 -7.27 -0.66 -16.03
N ASP A 108 -7.05 0.64 -15.92
CA ASP A 108 -6.01 1.35 -16.67
C ASP A 108 -4.73 1.58 -15.85
N THR A 109 -4.85 1.55 -14.53
CA THR A 109 -3.74 1.86 -13.63
C THR A 109 -3.82 1.01 -12.36
N VAL A 110 -2.67 0.52 -11.93
CA VAL A 110 -2.47 0.02 -10.57
C VAL A 110 -1.47 0.94 -9.89
N ILE A 111 -1.87 1.60 -8.82
CA ILE A 111 -0.95 2.38 -7.98
C ILE A 111 -0.55 1.49 -6.81
N PHE A 112 0.73 1.19 -6.73
CA PHE A 112 1.28 0.48 -5.59
C PHE A 112 1.70 1.45 -4.50
N SER A 113 1.16 1.26 -3.31
CA SER A 113 1.57 2.03 -2.14
C SER A 113 3.07 1.88 -1.89
N HIS A 114 3.58 0.67 -2.12
CA HIS A 114 4.99 0.34 -2.10
C HIS A 114 5.25 -1.02 -2.76
N ALA A 115 6.52 -1.46 -2.82
CA ALA A 115 6.91 -2.62 -3.62
C ALA A 115 7.00 -3.94 -2.85
N HIS A 116 6.54 -4.04 -1.60
CA HIS A 116 6.55 -5.32 -0.87
C HIS A 116 5.59 -6.33 -1.51
N TRP A 117 5.92 -7.61 -1.32
CA TRP A 117 5.32 -8.76 -2.00
C TRP A 117 3.82 -8.98 -1.73
N ASP A 118 3.34 -8.51 -0.61
CA ASP A 118 1.94 -8.58 -0.17
C ASP A 118 1.09 -7.43 -0.72
N HIS A 119 1.70 -6.42 -1.32
CA HIS A 119 1.04 -5.31 -2.02
C HIS A 119 1.26 -5.36 -3.52
N CYS A 120 2.51 -5.67 -3.94
CA CYS A 120 2.96 -5.56 -5.31
C CYS A 120 3.25 -6.93 -5.91
N ARG A 121 2.62 -7.21 -7.05
CA ARG A 121 2.85 -8.39 -7.88
C ARG A 121 2.58 -8.07 -9.34
N PRO A 122 3.15 -8.85 -10.30
CA PRO A 122 2.89 -8.65 -11.72
C PRO A 122 1.41 -8.64 -12.05
N LEU A 123 1.02 -7.70 -12.91
CA LEU A 123 -0.40 -7.40 -13.16
C LEU A 123 -0.91 -7.89 -14.53
N ARG A 124 -0.02 -8.09 -15.49
CA ARG A 124 -0.41 -8.34 -16.89
C ARG A 124 -1.36 -9.53 -17.09
N SER A 125 -1.24 -10.59 -16.28
CA SER A 125 -2.10 -11.76 -16.39
C SER A 125 -3.54 -11.52 -15.91
N GLU A 126 -3.73 -10.57 -15.00
CA GLU A 126 -5.04 -10.24 -14.41
C GLU A 126 -5.61 -8.93 -14.93
N PHE A 127 -4.75 -7.94 -15.21
CA PHE A 127 -5.10 -6.59 -15.64
C PHE A 127 -4.29 -6.20 -16.89
N PRO A 128 -4.62 -6.77 -18.07
CA PRO A 128 -3.75 -6.72 -19.26
C PRO A 128 -3.52 -5.32 -19.83
N ASN A 129 -4.41 -4.38 -19.54
CA ASN A 129 -4.34 -3.00 -20.04
C ASN A 129 -3.80 -2.02 -19.00
N ALA A 130 -3.53 -2.48 -17.77
CA ALA A 130 -3.06 -1.62 -16.70
C ALA A 130 -1.54 -1.35 -16.79
N SER A 131 -1.16 -0.17 -16.32
CA SER A 131 0.24 0.16 -16.02
C SER A 131 0.41 0.36 -14.51
N ALA A 132 1.56 -0.07 -13.99
CA ALA A 132 1.92 0.13 -12.59
C ALA A 132 2.49 1.53 -12.36
N LEU A 133 2.06 2.18 -11.29
CA LEU A 133 2.66 3.43 -10.82
C LEU A 133 3.21 3.22 -9.40
N PHE A 134 4.43 3.70 -9.20
CA PHE A 134 5.14 3.66 -7.94
C PHE A 134 5.45 5.07 -7.43
N GLY A 135 5.68 5.19 -6.14
CA GLY A 135 6.14 6.44 -5.55
C GLY A 135 7.58 6.78 -5.95
N PRO A 136 7.96 8.08 -5.92
CA PRO A 136 9.29 8.53 -6.27
C PRO A 136 10.37 7.87 -5.41
N GLY A 137 11.39 7.31 -6.06
CA GLY A 137 12.50 6.59 -5.42
C GLY A 137 12.31 5.08 -5.29
N THR A 138 11.14 4.53 -5.61
CA THR A 138 10.90 3.08 -5.57
C THR A 138 11.72 2.33 -6.61
N ILE A 139 11.67 2.77 -7.87
CA ILE A 139 12.33 2.06 -8.98
C ILE A 139 13.86 1.99 -8.77
N PRO A 140 14.57 3.10 -8.52
CA PRO A 140 16.02 3.02 -8.28
C PRO A 140 16.39 2.19 -7.04
N TYR A 141 15.55 2.18 -6.01
CA TYR A 141 15.77 1.36 -4.82
C TYR A 141 15.60 -0.14 -5.09
N CYS A 142 14.61 -0.53 -5.89
CA CYS A 142 14.30 -1.93 -6.17
C CYS A 142 15.16 -2.55 -7.29
N ARG A 143 15.83 -1.74 -8.10
CA ARG A 143 16.70 -2.20 -9.19
C ARG A 143 17.92 -2.99 -8.69
N PRO A 144 18.38 -3.96 -9.48
CA PRO A 144 17.85 -4.44 -10.77
C PRO A 144 16.74 -5.50 -10.62
N GLY A 145 16.16 -5.67 -9.47
CA GLY A 145 15.21 -6.74 -9.16
C GLY A 145 15.95 -8.05 -8.84
N HIS A 146 15.25 -9.18 -8.88
CA HIS A 146 15.87 -10.48 -8.67
C HIS A 146 16.67 -10.92 -9.90
N ILE A 147 17.83 -11.53 -9.66
CA ILE A 147 18.67 -12.08 -10.72
C ILE A 147 18.41 -13.59 -10.78
N GLN A 148 18.06 -14.09 -11.96
CA GLN A 148 17.88 -15.53 -12.18
C GLN A 148 19.19 -16.31 -11.87
N ASN A 149 19.05 -17.51 -11.33
CA ASN A 149 20.13 -18.42 -10.97
C ASN A 149 20.98 -18.03 -9.73
N LEU A 150 20.56 -17.05 -8.93
CA LEU A 150 21.08 -16.88 -7.58
C LEU A 150 20.34 -17.79 -6.60
N GLU A 151 21.03 -18.21 -5.54
CA GLU A 151 20.39 -18.92 -4.43
C GLU A 151 19.24 -18.04 -3.85
N PRO A 152 18.07 -18.62 -3.60
CA PRO A 152 16.90 -17.84 -3.16
C PRO A 152 17.12 -16.94 -1.94
N THR A 153 17.99 -17.38 -1.02
CA THR A 153 18.35 -16.62 0.19
C THR A 153 19.20 -15.39 -0.09
N MET A 154 19.87 -15.34 -1.25
CA MET A 154 20.71 -14.22 -1.70
C MET A 154 20.03 -13.38 -2.79
N ALA A 155 18.92 -13.87 -3.36
CA ALA A 155 18.19 -13.16 -4.40
C ALA A 155 17.40 -11.98 -3.83
N SER A 156 17.26 -10.94 -4.64
CA SER A 156 16.38 -9.80 -4.30
C SER A 156 14.93 -10.25 -4.19
N GLN A 157 14.19 -9.65 -3.24
CA GLN A 157 12.75 -9.80 -3.14
C GLN A 157 12.00 -9.05 -4.25
N TRP A 158 12.63 -8.03 -4.84
CA TRP A 158 12.03 -7.17 -5.84
C TRP A 158 11.90 -7.88 -7.19
N ASP A 159 10.74 -7.75 -7.82
CA ASP A 159 10.44 -8.49 -9.05
C ASP A 159 11.10 -7.83 -10.28
N SER A 160 11.96 -8.59 -10.97
CA SER A 160 12.66 -8.11 -12.16
C SER A 160 11.72 -7.80 -13.33
N ARG A 161 10.50 -8.34 -13.34
CA ARG A 161 9.48 -8.00 -14.35
C ARG A 161 9.10 -6.52 -14.30
N PHE A 162 9.25 -5.84 -13.14
CA PHE A 162 9.13 -4.40 -12.99
C PHE A 162 10.47 -3.68 -13.03
N PHE A 163 11.49 -4.23 -12.33
CA PHE A 163 12.66 -3.46 -11.92
C PHE A 163 13.94 -3.79 -12.67
N SER A 164 13.92 -4.73 -13.63
CA SER A 164 15.11 -5.06 -14.43
C SER A 164 15.53 -3.90 -15.33
N ASP A 165 16.85 -3.71 -15.48
CA ASP A 165 17.42 -2.84 -16.49
C ASP A 165 17.38 -3.48 -17.89
N ASP A 166 17.28 -4.82 -17.97
CA ASP A 166 17.10 -5.56 -19.22
C ASP A 166 15.61 -5.52 -19.65
N GLU A 167 15.34 -4.88 -20.78
CA GLU A 167 13.99 -4.75 -21.35
C GLU A 167 13.38 -6.10 -21.76
N ASN A 168 14.19 -7.13 -22.03
CA ASN A 168 13.69 -8.48 -22.32
C ASN A 168 13.18 -9.19 -21.05
N VAL A 169 13.64 -8.77 -19.89
CA VAL A 169 13.21 -9.28 -18.58
C VAL A 169 12.08 -8.43 -18.02
N ARG A 170 12.16 -7.11 -18.20
CA ARG A 170 11.13 -6.16 -17.76
C ARG A 170 9.89 -6.26 -18.65
N THR A 171 8.92 -7.07 -18.23
CA THR A 171 7.69 -7.35 -19.00
C THR A 171 6.49 -6.51 -18.56
N GLU A 172 6.53 -5.94 -17.36
CA GLU A 172 5.46 -5.08 -16.84
C GLU A 172 5.68 -3.61 -17.24
N SER A 173 4.60 -2.94 -17.61
CA SER A 173 4.62 -1.49 -17.82
C SER A 173 4.58 -0.80 -16.47
N CYS A 174 5.65 -0.06 -16.15
CA CYS A 174 5.71 0.67 -14.89
C CYS A 174 6.46 1.99 -15.01
N SER A 175 6.11 2.93 -14.16
CA SER A 175 6.83 4.20 -13.97
C SER A 175 6.67 4.71 -12.54
N GLU A 176 7.48 5.68 -12.15
CA GLU A 176 7.22 6.45 -10.94
C GLU A 176 6.21 7.56 -11.24
N LEU A 177 5.47 7.92 -10.21
CA LEU A 177 4.57 9.08 -10.25
C LEU A 177 5.40 10.36 -10.46
N ASP A 178 5.13 11.01 -11.56
CA ASP A 178 5.72 12.32 -11.92
C ASP A 178 4.62 13.38 -11.99
N GLY A 179 4.74 14.42 -11.17
CA GLY A 179 3.72 15.45 -11.07
C GLY A 179 4.09 16.54 -10.08
N HIS A 180 3.17 17.45 -9.85
CA HIS A 180 3.36 18.54 -8.91
C HIS A 180 3.07 18.08 -7.47
N TRP A 181 4.12 17.97 -6.69
CA TRP A 181 4.05 17.64 -5.26
C TRP A 181 4.07 18.93 -4.45
N ALA A 182 3.09 19.12 -3.58
CA ALA A 182 2.96 20.30 -2.71
C ALA A 182 2.39 19.92 -1.35
N PRO A 183 2.57 20.74 -0.31
CA PRO A 183 1.94 20.50 0.99
C PRO A 183 0.41 20.46 0.87
N TRP A 184 -0.21 19.47 1.54
CA TRP A 184 -1.66 19.30 1.60
C TRP A 184 -2.10 18.73 2.96
N GLY A 185 -3.00 19.42 3.63
CA GLY A 185 -3.40 19.05 5.00
C GLY A 185 -2.18 19.01 5.94
N PRO A 186 -1.93 17.91 6.65
CA PRO A 186 -0.74 17.75 7.49
C PRO A 186 0.49 17.22 6.73
N PHE A 187 0.34 16.87 5.44
CA PHE A 187 1.38 16.20 4.66
C PHE A 187 2.25 17.20 3.90
N ASP A 188 3.57 16.95 3.85
CA ASP A 188 4.54 17.85 3.21
C ASP A 188 4.49 17.77 1.68
N ALA A 189 4.17 16.59 1.14
CA ALA A 189 4.17 16.35 -0.30
C ALA A 189 2.99 15.46 -0.70
N ALA A 190 2.02 16.07 -1.34
CA ALA A 190 0.88 15.39 -1.93
C ALA A 190 0.66 15.90 -3.36
N MET A 191 0.07 15.06 -4.21
CA MET A 191 -0.24 15.35 -5.59
C MET A 191 -1.74 15.15 -5.82
N ASP A 192 -2.41 16.18 -6.33
CA ASP A 192 -3.78 16.05 -6.81
C ASP A 192 -3.77 15.28 -8.14
N TYR A 193 -4.10 13.99 -8.07
CA TYR A 193 -3.93 13.06 -9.19
C TYR A 193 -4.83 13.39 -10.40
N PHE A 194 -6.05 13.88 -10.15
CA PHE A 194 -7.00 14.25 -11.20
C PHE A 194 -7.08 15.77 -11.45
N GLY A 195 -6.50 16.60 -10.58
CA GLY A 195 -6.54 18.05 -10.70
C GLY A 195 -7.86 18.66 -10.23
N ASP A 196 -8.72 17.92 -9.53
CA ASP A 196 -10.03 18.35 -9.05
C ASP A 196 -10.22 18.15 -7.53
N CYS A 197 -9.12 17.85 -6.84
CA CYS A 197 -9.05 17.57 -5.41
C CYS A 197 -9.88 16.35 -4.96
N SER A 198 -10.18 15.41 -5.87
CA SER A 198 -10.93 14.20 -5.54
C SER A 198 -10.06 13.03 -5.10
N PHE A 199 -8.79 12.98 -5.56
CA PHE A 199 -7.85 11.92 -5.26
C PHE A 199 -6.43 12.46 -5.09
N TRP A 200 -5.93 12.39 -3.89
CA TRP A 200 -4.61 12.83 -3.49
C TRP A 200 -3.68 11.64 -3.29
N ILE A 201 -2.53 11.63 -3.95
CA ILE A 201 -1.43 10.72 -3.66
C ILE A 201 -0.46 11.45 -2.74
N ILE A 202 -0.01 10.77 -1.68
CA ILE A 202 0.75 11.38 -0.59
C ILE A 202 2.08 10.64 -0.45
N GLN A 203 3.20 11.35 -0.47
CA GLN A 203 4.47 10.75 -0.08
C GLN A 203 4.46 10.52 1.43
N ALA A 204 4.67 9.29 1.84
CA ALA A 204 4.57 8.82 3.21
C ALA A 204 5.86 8.07 3.61
N PRO A 205 6.97 8.78 3.83
CA PRO A 205 8.27 8.19 4.05
C PRO A 205 8.33 7.39 5.36
N GLY A 206 9.26 6.44 5.41
CA GLY A 206 9.61 5.67 6.60
C GLY A 206 9.60 4.17 6.38
N HIS A 207 8.53 3.61 5.79
CA HIS A 207 8.42 2.16 5.59
C HIS A 207 9.47 1.65 4.58
N MET A 208 9.48 2.23 3.40
CA MET A 208 10.53 2.04 2.40
C MET A 208 10.63 3.27 1.47
N PRO A 209 11.71 3.40 0.66
CA PRO A 209 11.78 4.45 -0.35
C PRO A 209 10.61 4.39 -1.33
N GLY A 210 9.99 5.53 -1.57
CA GLY A 210 8.82 5.65 -2.44
C GLY A 210 7.49 5.19 -1.83
N ASN A 211 7.45 4.91 -0.51
CA ASN A 211 6.19 4.57 0.15
C ASN A 211 5.16 5.70 0.04
N LEU A 212 3.93 5.31 -0.26
CA LEU A 212 2.80 6.21 -0.47
C LEU A 212 1.67 5.93 0.52
N ALA A 213 0.94 6.98 0.83
CA ALA A 213 -0.45 6.96 1.26
C ALA A 213 -1.32 7.64 0.20
N ALA A 214 -2.63 7.56 0.33
CA ALA A 214 -3.54 8.29 -0.53
C ALA A 214 -4.76 8.79 0.23
N CYS A 215 -5.43 9.80 -0.29
CA CYS A 215 -6.70 10.24 0.25
C CYS A 215 -7.72 10.45 -0.88
N VAL A 216 -8.87 9.83 -0.74
CA VAL A 216 -9.97 9.98 -1.69
C VAL A 216 -11.11 10.79 -1.07
N ARG A 217 -11.75 11.64 -1.87
CA ARG A 217 -12.99 12.29 -1.52
C ARG A 217 -14.17 11.50 -2.08
N HIS A 218 -14.89 10.83 -1.19
CA HIS A 218 -16.08 10.07 -1.51
C HIS A 218 -17.27 10.98 -1.89
N PRO A 219 -18.25 10.52 -2.69
CA PRO A 219 -19.45 11.31 -3.02
C PRO A 219 -20.28 11.78 -1.83
N SER A 220 -20.18 11.13 -0.66
CA SER A 220 -20.77 11.62 0.60
C SER A 220 -20.14 12.91 1.11
N GLY A 221 -18.96 13.29 0.58
CA GLY A 221 -18.14 14.41 1.06
C GLY A 221 -17.08 14.01 2.08
N GLU A 222 -17.07 12.77 2.51
CA GLU A 222 -16.06 12.22 3.43
C GLU A 222 -14.72 12.00 2.73
N HIS A 223 -13.63 12.10 3.51
CA HIS A 223 -12.29 11.81 3.06
C HIS A 223 -11.84 10.49 3.66
N ILE A 224 -11.47 9.54 2.80
CA ILE A 224 -10.94 8.22 3.19
C ILE A 224 -9.45 8.23 2.92
N LEU A 225 -8.66 8.07 3.99
CA LEU A 225 -7.20 8.08 3.98
C LEU A 225 -6.68 6.65 3.94
N LEU A 226 -6.07 6.27 2.83
CA LEU A 226 -5.46 4.96 2.60
C LEU A 226 -4.04 5.03 3.13
N GLY A 227 -3.82 4.53 4.35
CA GLY A 227 -2.55 4.65 5.06
C GLY A 227 -1.53 3.56 4.73
N SER A 228 -1.94 2.50 4.00
CA SER A 228 -1.05 1.39 3.66
C SER A 228 -0.19 0.93 4.84
N ASP A 229 1.09 0.65 4.62
CA ASP A 229 2.07 0.22 5.62
C ASP A 229 2.81 1.38 6.31
N CYS A 230 2.26 2.59 6.23
CA CYS A 230 2.73 3.68 7.09
C CYS A 230 2.63 3.31 8.59
N CYS A 231 1.67 2.46 8.91
CA CYS A 231 1.44 1.90 10.25
C CYS A 231 0.80 0.51 10.12
N HIS A 232 1.42 -0.51 10.73
CA HIS A 232 0.99 -1.90 10.57
C HIS A 232 -0.18 -2.31 11.48
N SER A 233 -0.59 -1.48 12.42
CA SER A 233 -1.73 -1.83 13.27
C SER A 233 -2.43 -0.61 13.88
N ARG A 234 -3.72 -0.75 14.13
CA ARG A 234 -4.51 0.25 14.85
C ARG A 234 -3.97 0.51 16.26
N ALA A 235 -3.42 -0.49 16.95
CA ALA A 235 -2.85 -0.32 18.27
C ALA A 235 -1.63 0.63 18.29
N ILE A 236 -0.79 0.57 17.25
CA ILE A 236 0.33 1.51 17.08
C ILE A 236 -0.22 2.89 16.73
N PHE A 237 -1.17 2.97 15.79
CA PHE A 237 -1.77 4.22 15.39
C PHE A 237 -2.42 4.96 16.55
N ASP A 238 -3.13 4.27 17.43
CA ASP A 238 -3.80 4.85 18.61
C ASP A 238 -2.84 5.16 19.75
N GLY A 239 -1.54 4.80 19.63
CA GLY A 239 -0.56 4.95 20.70
C GLY A 239 -0.74 3.95 21.85
N ARG A 240 -1.53 2.90 21.69
CA ARG A 240 -1.71 1.80 22.64
C ARG A 240 -0.54 0.81 22.63
N SER A 241 0.25 0.84 21.56
CA SER A 241 1.47 0.05 21.40
C SER A 241 2.51 0.86 20.64
N GLN A 242 3.77 0.45 20.71
CA GLN A 242 4.87 1.04 19.97
C GLN A 242 5.36 0.07 18.91
N ILE A 243 6.05 0.60 17.88
CA ILE A 243 6.68 -0.22 16.85
C ILE A 243 7.77 -1.07 17.52
N ALA A 244 7.78 -2.37 17.22
CA ALA A 244 8.83 -3.25 17.71
C ALA A 244 10.18 -2.88 17.08
N VAL A 245 11.17 -2.73 17.94
CA VAL A 245 12.55 -2.46 17.54
C VAL A 245 13.45 -3.52 18.16
N SER A 246 14.28 -4.16 17.35
CA SER A 246 15.22 -5.18 17.78
C SER A 246 16.66 -4.77 17.45
N GLY A 247 17.61 -5.32 18.20
CA GLY A 247 19.03 -5.05 18.02
C GLY A 247 19.60 -3.98 18.97
N PRO A 248 20.93 -3.86 19.05
CA PRO A 248 21.58 -2.81 19.84
C PRO A 248 21.34 -1.43 19.22
N ASP A 249 21.44 -0.37 20.02
CA ASP A 249 21.12 1.02 19.62
C ASP A 249 21.76 1.49 18.31
N SER A 250 22.91 0.91 17.93
CA SER A 250 23.59 1.22 16.66
C SER A 250 23.03 0.49 15.42
N THR A 251 22.14 -0.49 15.63
CA THR A 251 21.56 -1.32 14.54
C THR A 251 20.12 -1.69 14.87
N LYS A 252 19.31 -0.67 15.16
CA LYS A 252 17.87 -0.88 15.38
C LYS A 252 17.22 -1.39 14.11
N LEU A 253 16.65 -2.59 14.19
CA LEU A 253 15.88 -3.20 13.11
C LEU A 253 14.39 -3.20 13.45
N CYS A 254 13.60 -2.67 12.56
CA CYS A 254 12.14 -2.77 12.62
C CYS A 254 11.58 -3.03 11.21
N LEU A 255 10.27 -3.11 11.07
CA LEU A 255 9.65 -3.26 9.75
C LEU A 255 9.70 -1.99 8.88
N HIS A 256 10.12 -0.87 9.46
CA HIS A 256 10.36 0.38 8.71
C HIS A 256 11.85 0.58 8.50
N LEU A 257 12.24 0.98 7.28
CA LEU A 257 13.66 1.25 6.97
C LEU A 257 14.18 2.52 7.64
N ASP A 258 13.29 3.50 7.84
CA ASP A 258 13.56 4.74 8.56
C ASP A 258 12.48 4.92 9.63
N LEU A 259 12.84 4.57 10.87
CA LEU A 259 11.90 4.60 12.00
C LEU A 259 11.45 6.02 12.33
N ASP A 260 12.37 6.99 12.28
CA ASP A 260 12.06 8.38 12.65
C ASP A 260 11.08 8.98 11.64
N ALA A 261 11.32 8.79 10.33
CA ALA A 261 10.41 9.20 9.28
C ALA A 261 9.05 8.46 9.36
N ALA A 262 9.04 7.17 9.73
CA ALA A 262 7.80 6.41 9.94
C ALA A 262 6.97 6.99 11.10
N LEU A 263 7.61 7.32 12.21
CA LEU A 263 6.94 7.94 13.36
C LEU A 263 6.35 9.32 13.00
N GLU A 264 7.10 10.15 12.27
CA GLU A 264 6.58 11.43 11.76
C GLU A 264 5.39 11.24 10.82
N THR A 265 5.45 10.24 9.93
CA THR A 265 4.34 9.91 9.04
C THR A 265 3.09 9.47 9.83
N ILE A 266 3.26 8.65 10.87
CA ILE A 266 2.16 8.23 11.75
C ILE A 266 1.53 9.44 12.45
N GLU A 267 2.33 10.40 12.94
CA GLU A 267 1.78 11.62 13.56
C GLU A 267 0.97 12.46 12.55
N LYS A 268 1.43 12.57 11.30
CA LYS A 268 0.68 13.24 10.23
C LYS A 268 -0.65 12.53 9.92
N LEU A 269 -0.66 11.19 9.91
CA LEU A 269 -1.90 10.41 9.78
C LEU A 269 -2.86 10.68 10.95
N ARG A 270 -2.34 10.74 12.19
CA ARG A 270 -3.15 11.10 13.38
C ARG A 270 -3.73 12.51 13.28
N GLU A 271 -2.92 13.47 12.82
CA GLU A 271 -3.40 14.84 12.60
C GLU A 271 -4.49 14.87 11.51
N ALA A 272 -4.34 14.11 10.43
CA ALA A 272 -5.33 14.00 9.37
C ALA A 272 -6.68 13.48 9.90
N VAL A 273 -6.65 12.45 10.75
CA VAL A 273 -7.87 11.92 11.39
C VAL A 273 -8.44 12.92 12.41
N ASN A 274 -7.63 13.39 13.34
CA ASN A 274 -8.12 14.15 14.51
C ASN A 274 -8.48 15.61 14.17
N SER A 275 -7.73 16.25 13.26
CA SER A 275 -7.89 17.66 12.95
C SER A 275 -8.67 17.92 11.66
N TYR A 276 -8.61 16.99 10.69
CA TYR A 276 -9.27 17.13 9.40
C TYR A 276 -10.48 16.19 9.24
N GLY A 277 -10.69 15.24 10.17
CA GLY A 277 -11.84 14.33 10.15
C GLY A 277 -11.77 13.27 9.06
N MET A 278 -10.58 12.88 8.65
CA MET A 278 -10.40 11.82 7.66
C MET A 278 -10.62 10.43 8.28
N HIS A 279 -11.21 9.51 7.53
CA HIS A 279 -11.38 8.11 7.91
C HIS A 279 -10.17 7.31 7.47
N LEU A 280 -9.40 6.73 8.41
CA LEU A 280 -8.17 6.01 8.11
C LEU A 280 -8.43 4.53 7.84
N ALA A 281 -7.96 4.05 6.69
CA ALA A 281 -7.83 2.66 6.31
C ALA A 281 -6.34 2.28 6.24
N LEU A 282 -5.86 1.44 7.15
CA LEU A 282 -4.54 0.82 7.09
C LEU A 282 -4.62 -0.51 6.34
N ALA A 283 -3.55 -0.89 5.63
CA ALA A 283 -3.55 -2.12 4.82
C ALA A 283 -3.87 -3.38 5.64
N HIS A 284 -3.38 -3.45 6.86
CA HIS A 284 -3.47 -4.64 7.71
C HIS A 284 -4.49 -4.52 8.87
N ASP A 285 -5.35 -3.49 8.83
CA ASP A 285 -6.26 -3.18 9.94
C ASP A 285 -7.59 -3.90 9.82
N PRO A 286 -7.91 -4.84 10.74
CA PRO A 286 -9.21 -5.49 10.76
C PRO A 286 -10.33 -4.58 11.29
N GLU A 287 -10.00 -3.50 12.01
CA GLU A 287 -10.98 -2.64 12.64
C GLU A 287 -11.64 -1.70 11.63
N PHE A 288 -10.93 -1.37 10.54
CA PHE A 288 -11.48 -0.53 9.48
C PHE A 288 -12.84 -1.05 8.96
N ILE A 289 -12.96 -2.36 8.74
CA ILE A 289 -14.22 -2.97 8.29
C ILE A 289 -15.34 -2.78 9.30
N ARG A 290 -15.03 -2.80 10.60
CA ARG A 290 -16.04 -2.67 11.66
C ARG A 290 -16.57 -1.25 11.79
N GLU A 291 -15.79 -0.26 11.37
CA GLU A 291 -16.18 1.15 11.44
C GLU A 291 -16.98 1.61 10.21
N VAL A 292 -16.77 0.97 9.07
CA VAL A 292 -17.32 1.42 7.77
C VAL A 292 -18.41 0.49 7.23
N TYR A 293 -18.47 -0.75 7.70
CA TYR A 293 -19.42 -1.79 7.30
C TYR A 293 -19.99 -2.47 8.56
#